data_2f2dc6f9a7a0bac93413d0f025854136
#
_entry.id   2f2dc6f9a7a0bac93413d0f025854136
#
_cell.length_a   1.000
_cell.length_b   1.000
_cell.length_c   1.000
_cell.angle_alpha   90.00
_cell.angle_beta   90.00
_cell.angle_gamma   90.00
#
_symmetry.space_group_name_H-M   'P 1'
#
loop_
_entity.id
_entity.type
_entity.pdbx_description
1 polymer ?
#
loop_
_entity_poly.entity_id
_entity_poly.type
_entity_poly.pdbx_seq_one_letter_code
_entity_poly.pdbx_strand_id
1 'polypeptide(L)'
;MTDNMRVEVYWNLHKHLFSVRALEGPNKGRVISHSHGISLTDVKFAVQPAGRERVRREGKKNVHAFVRGRIANSGFEDCRENFSDEKITYNPYIYDTFVNAKTKEPIFKTDCVEMDVMLEDGKRYPRILSFEK
;
A
#
# COMPACT_ATOMS: atom_id res chain seq x y z
N MET A 1 -1.53 16.77 -2.08
CA MET A 1 -1.78 16.05 -0.81
C MET A 1 -0.98 16.69 0.30
N THR A 2 -1.61 16.83 1.45
CA THR A 2 -1.02 17.51 2.61
C THR A 2 -0.13 16.55 3.39
N ASP A 3 1.06 16.99 3.76
CA ASP A 3 1.97 16.22 4.60
C ASP A 3 1.29 15.85 5.93
N ASN A 4 1.58 14.65 6.44
CA ASN A 4 1.03 14.09 7.68
C ASN A 4 -0.49 13.79 7.64
N MET A 5 -1.16 13.95 6.51
CA MET A 5 -2.58 13.60 6.37
C MET A 5 -2.75 12.08 6.38
N ARG A 6 -3.79 11.60 7.06
CA ARG A 6 -4.09 10.16 7.08
C ARG A 6 -4.80 9.75 5.79
N VAL A 7 -4.29 8.70 5.18
CA VAL A 7 -4.79 8.17 3.91
C VAL A 7 -4.84 6.65 3.91
N GLU A 8 -5.57 6.13 2.94
CA GLU A 8 -5.66 4.71 2.64
C GLU A 8 -5.28 4.53 1.18
N VAL A 9 -4.31 3.67 0.92
CA VAL A 9 -3.76 3.48 -0.42
C VAL A 9 -4.02 2.05 -0.88
N TYR A 10 -4.44 1.91 -2.13
CA TYR A 10 -4.59 0.60 -2.74
C TYR A 10 -4.11 0.60 -4.20
N TRP A 11 -3.74 -0.57 -4.69
CA TRP A 11 -3.37 -0.73 -6.09
C TRP A 11 -4.63 -0.81 -6.95
N ASN A 12 -4.77 0.15 -7.87
CA ASN A 12 -5.90 0.21 -8.79
C ASN A 12 -5.64 -0.68 -10.01
N LEU A 13 -6.36 -1.79 -10.10
CA LEU A 13 -6.16 -2.78 -11.16
C LEU A 13 -6.60 -2.31 -12.55
N HIS A 14 -7.42 -1.26 -12.62
CA HIS A 14 -7.84 -0.69 -13.90
C HIS A 14 -6.86 0.36 -14.42
N LYS A 15 -6.37 1.21 -13.54
CA LYS A 15 -5.45 2.29 -13.89
C LYS A 15 -3.97 1.89 -13.83
N HIS A 16 -3.67 0.80 -13.12
CA HIS A 16 -2.30 0.35 -12.84
C HIS A 16 -1.47 1.45 -12.17
N LEU A 17 -2.08 2.09 -11.19
CA LEU A 17 -1.50 3.12 -10.33
C LEU A 17 -2.03 2.95 -8.92
N PHE A 18 -1.40 3.63 -7.97
CA PHE A 18 -1.90 3.66 -6.60
C PHE A 18 -3.01 4.70 -6.48
N SER A 19 -4.17 4.29 -5.96
CA SER A 19 -5.25 5.21 -5.61
C SER A 19 -5.12 5.57 -4.16
N VAL A 20 -5.20 6.87 -3.87
CA VAL A 20 -5.06 7.42 -2.52
C VAL A 20 -6.41 7.98 -2.08
N ARG A 21 -6.95 7.43 -0.99
CA ARG A 21 -8.23 7.86 -0.41
C ARG A 21 -7.98 8.61 0.90
N ALA A 22 -8.59 9.76 1.05
CA ALA A 22 -8.48 10.54 2.28
C ALA A 22 -9.25 9.85 3.42
N LEU A 23 -8.63 9.77 4.60
CA LEU A 23 -9.27 9.24 5.81
C LEU A 23 -9.67 10.36 6.79
N GLU A 24 -9.36 11.61 6.45
CA GLU A 24 -9.71 12.78 7.25
C GLU A 24 -9.89 13.99 6.37
N GLY A 25 -10.40 15.07 6.95
CA GLY A 25 -10.61 16.33 6.25
C GLY A 25 -11.88 16.35 5.40
N PRO A 26 -12.06 17.41 4.58
CA PRO A 26 -13.29 17.61 3.81
C PRO A 26 -13.52 16.55 2.74
N ASN A 27 -12.46 15.86 2.30
CA ASN A 27 -12.56 14.82 1.28
C ASN A 27 -12.55 13.40 1.85
N LYS A 28 -12.80 13.25 3.16
CA LYS A 28 -12.82 11.94 3.81
C LYS A 28 -13.66 10.92 3.04
N GLY A 29 -13.09 9.76 2.78
CA GLY A 29 -13.73 8.67 2.06
C GLY A 29 -13.63 8.77 0.54
N ARG A 30 -13.06 9.83 0.01
CA ARG A 30 -12.91 10.03 -1.44
C ARG A 30 -11.49 9.76 -1.91
N VAL A 31 -11.37 9.26 -3.13
CA VAL A 31 -10.08 9.14 -3.79
C VAL A 31 -9.64 10.53 -4.22
N ILE A 32 -8.50 10.98 -3.71
CA ILE A 32 -7.96 12.32 -3.95
C ILE A 32 -6.80 12.35 -4.94
N SER A 33 -6.23 11.18 -5.25
CA SER A 33 -5.08 11.11 -6.16
C SER A 33 -4.93 9.71 -6.73
N HIS A 34 -4.38 9.65 -7.94
CA HIS A 34 -3.83 8.42 -8.52
C HIS A 34 -2.34 8.67 -8.72
N SER A 35 -1.50 7.90 -8.07
CA SER A 35 -0.09 8.22 -7.94
C SER A 35 0.82 7.10 -8.43
N HIS A 36 1.95 7.47 -9.03
CA HIS A 36 3.04 6.55 -9.38
C HIS A 36 3.90 6.19 -8.17
N GLY A 37 3.78 6.93 -7.08
CA GLY A 37 4.54 6.68 -5.87
C GLY A 37 4.03 7.50 -4.71
N ILE A 38 4.14 6.94 -3.51
CA ILE A 38 3.76 7.61 -2.28
C ILE A 38 4.55 7.01 -1.12
N SER A 39 4.94 7.87 -0.18
CA SER A 39 5.63 7.47 1.05
C SER A 39 4.73 7.75 2.24
N LEU A 40 4.65 6.79 3.16
CA LEU A 40 3.81 6.88 4.34
C LEU A 40 4.60 6.56 5.60
N THR A 41 4.17 7.13 6.73
CA THR A 41 4.65 6.80 8.06
C THR A 41 3.49 6.29 8.91
N ASP A 42 3.79 5.66 10.06
CA ASP A 42 2.79 5.10 10.97
C ASP A 42 1.82 4.19 10.21
N VAL A 43 2.36 3.14 9.62
CA VAL A 43 1.69 2.33 8.60
C VAL A 43 1.02 1.10 9.18
N LYS A 44 -0.21 0.84 8.71
CA LYS A 44 -0.94 -0.40 8.98
C LYS A 44 -1.41 -1.01 7.67
N PHE A 45 -1.22 -2.32 7.55
CA PHE A 45 -1.70 -3.09 6.42
C PHE A 45 -3.03 -3.73 6.79
N ALA A 46 -4.01 -3.68 5.89
CA ALA A 46 -5.34 -4.22 6.15
C ALA A 46 -5.88 -4.96 4.93
N VAL A 47 -6.45 -6.13 5.17
CA VAL A 47 -7.14 -6.90 4.14
C VAL A 47 -8.55 -7.18 4.66
N GLN A 48 -9.55 -6.87 3.86
CA GLN A 48 -10.95 -7.14 4.19
C GLN A 48 -11.25 -8.59 3.84
N PRO A 49 -11.49 -9.49 4.81
CA PRO A 49 -11.67 -10.92 4.54
C PRO A 49 -12.82 -11.23 3.59
N ALA A 50 -13.95 -10.55 3.74
CA ALA A 50 -15.11 -10.73 2.87
C ALA A 50 -14.82 -10.35 1.43
N GLY A 51 -14.08 -9.24 1.24
CA GLY A 51 -13.67 -8.79 -0.09
C GLY A 51 -12.69 -9.75 -0.75
N ARG A 52 -11.75 -10.27 0.02
CA ARG A 52 -10.80 -11.29 -0.45
C ARG A 52 -11.53 -12.56 -0.90
N GLU A 53 -12.47 -13.03 -0.10
CA GLU A 53 -13.24 -14.24 -0.42
C GLU A 53 -14.06 -14.04 -1.70
N ARG A 54 -14.63 -12.86 -1.89
CA ARG A 54 -15.37 -12.52 -3.11
C ARG A 54 -14.47 -12.60 -4.35
N VAL A 55 -13.26 -12.08 -4.26
CA VAL A 55 -12.28 -12.13 -5.36
C VAL A 55 -11.94 -13.58 -5.70
N ARG A 56 -11.67 -14.39 -4.68
CA ARG A 56 -11.31 -15.81 -4.87
C ARG A 56 -12.46 -16.62 -5.47
N ARG A 57 -13.68 -16.39 -5.00
CA ARG A 57 -14.86 -17.14 -5.42
C ARG A 57 -15.37 -16.71 -6.81
N GLU A 58 -15.39 -15.41 -7.08
CA GLU A 58 -15.98 -14.86 -8.30
C GLU A 58 -14.96 -14.57 -9.39
N GLY A 59 -13.67 -14.51 -9.06
CA GLY A 59 -12.62 -14.16 -10.00
C GLY A 59 -12.67 -12.72 -10.50
N LYS A 60 -13.42 -11.86 -9.82
CA LYS A 60 -13.59 -10.45 -10.20
C LYS A 60 -12.64 -9.55 -9.44
N LYS A 61 -12.26 -8.43 -10.08
CA LYS A 61 -11.47 -7.40 -9.44
C LYS A 61 -12.31 -6.71 -8.38
N ASN A 62 -11.76 -6.59 -7.17
CA ASN A 62 -12.43 -5.95 -6.05
C ASN A 62 -11.38 -5.36 -5.11
N VAL A 63 -11.61 -4.13 -4.67
CA VAL A 63 -10.71 -3.45 -3.75
C VAL A 63 -10.95 -3.99 -2.34
N HIS A 64 -9.95 -4.65 -1.77
CA HIS A 64 -10.06 -5.25 -0.44
C HIS A 64 -8.75 -5.22 0.38
N ALA A 65 -7.65 -4.79 -0.22
CA ALA A 65 -6.35 -4.73 0.42
C ALA A 65 -5.84 -3.29 0.43
N PHE A 66 -5.45 -2.79 1.60
CA PHE A 66 -5.13 -1.39 1.82
C PHE A 66 -3.86 -1.21 2.64
N VAL A 67 -3.14 -0.13 2.32
CA VAL A 67 -2.04 0.36 3.14
C VAL A 67 -2.47 1.70 3.72
N ARG A 68 -2.59 1.77 5.04
CA ARG A 68 -3.06 2.97 5.75
C ARG A 68 -1.89 3.62 6.47
N GLY A 69 -1.82 4.94 6.40
CA GLY A 69 -0.76 5.67 7.08
C GLY A 69 -0.90 7.17 6.92
N ARG A 70 0.16 7.87 7.29
CA ARG A 70 0.25 9.32 7.16
C ARG A 70 1.19 9.68 6.01
N ILE A 71 0.78 10.63 5.17
CA ILE A 71 1.61 11.07 4.04
C ILE A 71 2.92 11.65 4.57
N ALA A 72 4.04 11.19 4.01
CA ALA A 72 5.39 11.63 4.38
C ALA A 72 6.08 12.31 3.18
N ASN A 73 5.65 13.53 2.84
CA ASN A 73 6.27 14.30 1.77
C ASN A 73 7.66 14.79 2.15
N SER A 74 7.88 15.01 3.45
CA SER A 74 9.17 15.44 3.99
C SER A 74 9.60 14.47 5.09
N GLY A 75 10.92 14.39 5.35
CA GLY A 75 11.46 13.55 6.41
C GLY A 75 11.58 12.07 6.10
N PHE A 76 11.13 11.62 4.92
CA PHE A 76 11.22 10.19 4.56
C PHE A 76 12.65 9.74 4.31
N GLU A 77 13.54 10.66 4.00
CA GLU A 77 14.97 10.36 3.80
C GLU A 77 15.61 9.71 5.03
N ASP A 78 15.15 10.09 6.24
CA ASP A 78 15.61 9.48 7.47
C ASP A 78 15.29 7.98 7.52
N CYS A 79 14.11 7.59 7.04
CA CYS A 79 13.74 6.17 6.96
C CYS A 79 14.66 5.43 5.98
N ARG A 80 14.93 6.00 4.82
CA ARG A 80 15.79 5.38 3.81
C ARG A 80 17.22 5.20 4.28
N GLU A 81 17.75 6.18 5.00
CA GLU A 81 19.15 6.18 5.43
C GLU A 81 19.40 5.33 6.66
N ASN A 82 18.45 5.27 7.58
CA ASN A 82 18.67 4.72 8.92
C ASN A 82 17.92 3.41 9.19
N PHE A 83 16.96 3.04 8.38
CA PHE A 83 16.14 1.84 8.59
C PHE A 83 16.44 0.79 7.53
N SER A 84 16.33 -0.48 7.92
CA SER A 84 16.43 -1.61 7.01
C SER A 84 15.15 -1.73 6.18
N ASP A 85 15.27 -2.03 4.90
CA ASP A 85 14.11 -2.19 4.02
C ASP A 85 13.80 -3.66 3.72
N GLU A 86 12.52 -3.94 3.59
CA GLU A 86 11.99 -5.25 3.23
C GLU A 86 10.88 -5.08 2.18
N LYS A 87 10.91 -5.93 1.16
CA LYS A 87 9.84 -5.93 0.16
C LYS A 87 8.61 -6.62 0.72
N ILE A 88 7.44 -6.00 0.53
CA ILE A 88 6.15 -6.51 0.98
C ILE A 88 5.31 -6.86 -0.24
N THR A 89 4.57 -7.95 -0.17
CA THR A 89 3.70 -8.39 -1.25
C THR A 89 2.36 -8.87 -0.73
N TYR A 90 1.38 -8.95 -1.62
CA TYR A 90 0.07 -9.50 -1.33
C TYR A 90 -0.54 -10.10 -2.59
N ASN A 91 -1.12 -11.29 -2.45
CA ASN A 91 -1.86 -11.93 -3.51
C ASN A 91 -3.07 -12.63 -2.88
N PRO A 92 -4.31 -12.27 -3.26
CA PRO A 92 -5.52 -12.82 -2.62
C PRO A 92 -5.67 -14.32 -2.78
N TYR A 93 -5.07 -14.91 -3.79
CA TYR A 93 -5.15 -16.35 -4.03
C TYR A 93 -4.18 -17.19 -3.20
N ILE A 94 -3.19 -16.53 -2.60
CA ILE A 94 -2.11 -17.20 -1.87
C ILE A 94 -2.09 -16.81 -0.39
N TYR A 95 -2.31 -15.52 -0.08
CA TYR A 95 -2.14 -14.97 1.27
C TYR A 95 -3.41 -14.37 1.84
N ASP A 96 -3.58 -14.50 3.16
CA ASP A 96 -4.69 -13.87 3.89
C ASP A 96 -4.46 -12.40 4.16
N THR A 97 -3.20 -11.97 4.16
CA THR A 97 -2.77 -10.62 4.48
C THR A 97 -1.50 -10.29 3.71
N PHE A 98 -1.01 -9.06 3.87
CA PHE A 98 0.31 -8.70 3.35
C PHE A 98 1.39 -9.52 4.05
N VAL A 99 2.41 -9.89 3.30
CA VAL A 99 3.52 -10.68 3.83
C VAL A 99 4.86 -10.10 3.36
N ASN A 100 5.91 -10.42 4.11
CA ASN A 100 7.28 -10.17 3.67
C ASN A 100 7.54 -11.06 2.46
N ALA A 101 7.96 -10.46 1.35
CA ALA A 101 8.14 -11.21 0.09
C ALA A 101 9.22 -12.29 0.17
N LYS A 102 10.20 -12.12 1.06
CA LYS A 102 11.32 -13.06 1.23
C LYS A 102 10.97 -14.17 2.21
N THR A 103 10.50 -13.82 3.39
CA THR A 103 10.24 -14.79 4.49
C THR A 103 8.84 -15.39 4.46
N LYS A 104 7.90 -14.72 3.78
CA LYS A 104 6.48 -15.08 3.72
C LYS A 104 5.76 -14.90 5.06
N GLU A 105 6.38 -14.21 6.00
CA GLU A 105 5.76 -13.90 7.29
C GLU A 105 4.74 -12.78 7.15
N PRO A 106 3.58 -12.87 7.82
CA PRO A 106 2.59 -11.80 7.82
C PRO A 106 3.14 -10.49 8.38
N ILE A 107 2.70 -9.38 7.80
CA ILE A 107 3.01 -8.05 8.31
C ILE A 107 1.71 -7.25 8.44
N PHE A 108 1.53 -6.61 9.61
CA PHE A 108 0.32 -5.84 9.91
C PHE A 108 0.60 -4.35 10.09
N LYS A 109 1.83 -4.01 10.45
CA LYS A 109 2.26 -2.62 10.68
C LYS A 109 3.75 -2.46 10.45
N THR A 110 4.17 -1.24 10.15
CA THR A 110 5.58 -0.89 10.00
C THR A 110 5.75 0.62 10.25
N ASP A 111 6.98 1.05 10.46
CA ASP A 111 7.28 2.47 10.72
C ASP A 111 7.06 3.33 9.48
N CYS A 112 7.61 2.91 8.35
CA CYS A 112 7.55 3.67 7.10
C CYS A 112 7.35 2.73 5.91
N VAL A 113 6.67 3.23 4.88
CA VAL A 113 6.49 2.51 3.61
C VAL A 113 6.76 3.45 2.45
N GLU A 114 7.48 2.94 1.45
CA GLU A 114 7.59 3.58 0.14
C GLU A 114 6.92 2.67 -0.88
N MET A 115 5.93 3.23 -1.59
CA MET A 115 5.23 2.52 -2.65
C MET A 115 5.52 3.19 -3.97
N ASP A 116 5.89 2.42 -4.98
CA ASP A 116 6.12 2.94 -6.32
C ASP A 116 5.67 1.95 -7.40
N VAL A 117 5.65 2.43 -8.63
CA VAL A 117 5.25 1.63 -9.79
C VAL A 117 6.49 1.18 -10.52
N MET A 118 6.62 -0.14 -10.65
CA MET A 118 7.69 -0.76 -11.44
C MET A 118 7.19 -1.01 -12.85
N LEU A 119 8.04 -0.77 -13.84
CA LEU A 119 7.72 -1.05 -15.22
C LEU A 119 8.54 -2.26 -15.68
N GLU A 120 7.85 -3.30 -16.14
CA GLU A 120 8.49 -4.54 -16.60
C GLU A 120 7.71 -5.08 -17.78
N ASP A 121 8.40 -5.29 -18.90
CA ASP A 121 7.81 -5.76 -20.16
C ASP A 121 6.60 -4.92 -20.61
N GLY A 122 6.67 -3.60 -20.40
CA GLY A 122 5.61 -2.67 -20.77
C GLY A 122 4.41 -2.68 -19.83
N LYS A 123 4.47 -3.44 -18.74
CA LYS A 123 3.40 -3.53 -17.73
C LYS A 123 3.82 -2.86 -16.44
N ARG A 124 2.84 -2.29 -15.73
CA ARG A 124 3.05 -1.64 -14.44
C ARG A 124 2.71 -2.60 -13.30
N TYR A 125 3.61 -2.68 -12.34
CA TYR A 125 3.45 -3.51 -11.14
C TYR A 125 3.68 -2.68 -9.89
N PRO A 126 2.95 -2.94 -8.79
CA PRO A 126 3.20 -2.25 -7.53
C PRO A 126 4.44 -2.81 -6.85
N ARG A 127 5.24 -1.93 -6.26
CA ARG A 127 6.31 -2.32 -5.35
C ARG A 127 6.10 -1.62 -4.02
N ILE A 128 6.14 -2.37 -2.95
CA ILE A 128 5.97 -1.87 -1.59
C ILE A 128 7.22 -2.24 -0.80
N LEU A 129 7.91 -1.23 -0.28
CA LEU A 129 9.06 -1.43 0.61
C LEU A 129 8.70 -0.92 1.99
N SER A 130 8.86 -1.76 3.01
CA SER A 130 8.69 -1.34 4.38
C SER A 130 10.06 -1.05 4.99
N PHE A 131 10.12 -0.03 5.83
CA PHE A 131 11.33 0.39 6.51
C PHE A 131 11.07 0.34 8.01
N GLU A 132 11.84 -0.49 8.71
CA GLU A 132 11.72 -0.65 10.14
C GLU A 132 13.04 -0.34 10.83
N LYS A 133 12.89 0.33 11.97
CA LYS A 133 14.00 0.73 12.82
C LYS A 133 14.69 -0.47 13.46
#